data_f442034846fa7ca3dafd21b17dddc3ae
#
_entry.id   f442034846fa7ca3dafd21b17dddc3ae
#
_cell.length_a   1.000
_cell.length_b   1.000
_cell.length_c   1.000
_cell.angle_alpha   90.00
_cell.angle_beta   90.00
_cell.angle_gamma   90.00
#
_symmetry.space_group_name_H-M   'P 1'
#
loop_
_entity.id
_entity.type
_entity.pdbx_description
1 polymer ?
#
loop_
_entity_poly.entity_id
_entity_poly.type
_entity_poly.pdbx_seq_one_letter_code
_entity_poly.pdbx_strand_id
1 'polypeptide(L)'
;MDIDLKRLVTRHRHVAPMLSALLAGTDARVIVTDAEGTVILHREGSGPAGAMTADNQRFPILLDGQAVGWVAGQRVAAAVAAVLGYAAARELDKRSLAQEALERYRELNLIYDLADQIGATLEVAAVADVAIREAGRLPSGGSGFLLRSVDGDLVAAGSAPAPAGETTARRGHGILGSVLDGEAEIVNDVAGDPRATPAERALASLIVAPLKVRGERIGIIGAGSVDRTEFHAADLKVLTAIAALTGPTLDQAVAHEAVLRTTSRG
;
A
#
# COMPACT_ATOMS: atom_id res chain seq x y z
N MET A 1 -14.58 -2.81 -9.90
CA MET A 1 -13.40 -2.47 -10.73
C MET A 1 -13.95 -2.00 -12.07
N ASP A 2 -13.91 -0.71 -12.34
CA ASP A 2 -14.74 -0.10 -13.40
C ASP A 2 -13.85 0.23 -14.61
N ILE A 3 -14.06 -0.47 -15.72
CA ILE A 3 -13.42 -0.15 -17.01
C ILE A 3 -14.36 0.76 -17.77
N ASP A 4 -13.92 1.98 -18.04
CA ASP A 4 -14.61 2.91 -18.93
C ASP A 4 -14.50 2.42 -20.40
N LEU A 5 -15.41 1.52 -20.79
CA LEU A 5 -15.53 1.00 -22.14
C LEU A 5 -15.71 2.13 -23.17
N LYS A 6 -16.36 3.24 -22.82
CA LYS A 6 -16.54 4.38 -23.71
C LYS A 6 -15.19 4.99 -24.09
N ARG A 7 -14.31 5.18 -23.09
CA ARG A 7 -12.95 5.68 -23.33
C ARG A 7 -12.10 4.72 -24.14
N LEU A 8 -12.24 3.41 -23.89
CA LEU A 8 -11.54 2.36 -24.62
C LEU A 8 -11.93 2.36 -26.10
N VAL A 9 -13.22 2.43 -26.41
CA VAL A 9 -13.76 2.36 -27.78
C VAL A 9 -13.48 3.65 -28.55
N THR A 10 -13.62 4.84 -27.91
CA THR A 10 -13.62 6.12 -28.62
C THR A 10 -12.27 6.85 -28.62
N ARG A 11 -11.42 6.63 -27.61
CA ARG A 11 -10.20 7.42 -27.39
C ARG A 11 -8.92 6.61 -27.26
N HIS A 12 -9.02 5.28 -27.21
CA HIS A 12 -7.82 4.46 -27.06
C HIS A 12 -7.00 4.44 -28.35
N ARG A 13 -5.73 4.88 -28.27
CA ARG A 13 -4.82 5.11 -29.40
C ARG A 13 -4.68 3.92 -30.38
N HIS A 14 -4.82 2.71 -29.89
CA HIS A 14 -4.66 1.48 -30.69
C HIS A 14 -5.98 0.78 -30.99
N VAL A 15 -6.98 0.89 -30.12
CA VAL A 15 -8.25 0.18 -30.27
C VAL A 15 -9.16 0.87 -31.28
N ALA A 16 -9.29 2.18 -31.23
CA ALA A 16 -10.14 2.93 -32.15
C ALA A 16 -9.75 2.79 -33.64
N PRO A 17 -8.46 2.88 -34.03
CA PRO A 17 -8.04 2.61 -35.40
C PRO A 17 -8.26 1.15 -35.82
N MET A 18 -8.03 0.19 -34.91
CA MET A 18 -8.21 -1.23 -35.18
C MET A 18 -9.68 -1.58 -35.39
N LEU A 19 -10.58 -1.03 -34.58
CA LEU A 19 -12.02 -1.13 -34.77
C LEU A 19 -12.47 -0.50 -36.09
N SER A 20 -11.95 0.69 -36.41
CA SER A 20 -12.22 1.36 -37.69
C SER A 20 -11.79 0.51 -38.85
N ALA A 21 -10.59 -0.10 -38.82
CA ALA A 21 -10.09 -0.97 -39.87
C ALA A 21 -10.91 -2.26 -40.03
N LEU A 22 -11.27 -2.91 -38.89
CA LEU A 22 -12.13 -4.10 -38.89
C LEU A 22 -13.51 -3.81 -39.48
N LEU A 23 -14.04 -2.64 -39.22
CA LEU A 23 -15.35 -2.25 -39.71
C LEU A 23 -15.32 -1.65 -41.10
N ALA A 24 -14.21 -1.06 -41.57
CA ALA A 24 -14.09 -0.43 -42.88
C ALA A 24 -14.27 -1.40 -44.05
N GLY A 25 -13.89 -2.69 -43.86
CA GLY A 25 -14.06 -3.73 -44.86
C GLY A 25 -15.41 -4.42 -44.88
N THR A 26 -16.35 -4.01 -44.03
CA THR A 26 -17.64 -4.67 -43.86
C THR A 26 -18.78 -3.66 -43.87
N ASP A 27 -19.85 -4.00 -44.55
CA ASP A 27 -21.09 -3.22 -44.59
C ASP A 27 -22.03 -3.61 -43.42
N ALA A 28 -21.42 -4.02 -42.31
CA ALA A 28 -22.13 -4.58 -41.17
C ALA A 28 -22.57 -3.52 -40.17
N ARG A 29 -23.81 -3.65 -39.72
CA ARG A 29 -24.32 -2.88 -38.58
C ARG A 29 -23.74 -3.42 -37.29
N VAL A 30 -23.13 -2.55 -36.46
CA VAL A 30 -22.57 -2.91 -35.17
C VAL A 30 -22.99 -1.88 -34.13
N ILE A 31 -23.49 -2.38 -32.97
CA ILE A 31 -23.85 -1.58 -31.82
C ILE A 31 -23.06 -2.11 -30.61
N VAL A 32 -22.29 -1.24 -29.96
CA VAL A 32 -21.58 -1.56 -28.73
C VAL A 32 -22.29 -0.88 -27.57
N THR A 33 -22.60 -1.64 -26.52
CA THR A 33 -23.21 -1.14 -25.28
C THR A 33 -22.36 -1.50 -24.06
N ASP A 34 -22.46 -0.69 -23.01
CA ASP A 34 -21.93 -1.05 -21.68
C ASP A 34 -22.76 -2.14 -21.00
N ALA A 35 -22.43 -2.44 -19.73
CA ALA A 35 -23.15 -3.43 -18.93
C ALA A 35 -24.60 -2.99 -18.63
N GLU A 36 -24.83 -1.67 -18.52
CA GLU A 36 -26.11 -1.02 -18.25
C GLU A 36 -26.97 -0.90 -19.50
N GLY A 37 -26.43 -1.22 -20.68
CA GLY A 37 -27.12 -1.12 -21.97
C GLY A 37 -27.01 0.24 -22.67
N THR A 38 -26.20 1.16 -22.14
CA THR A 38 -25.96 2.46 -22.78
C THR A 38 -25.15 2.27 -24.07
N VAL A 39 -25.60 2.87 -25.17
CA VAL A 39 -24.89 2.77 -26.45
C VAL A 39 -23.62 3.60 -26.44
N ILE A 40 -22.49 2.94 -26.62
CA ILE A 40 -21.15 3.56 -26.69
C ILE A 40 -20.74 3.86 -28.14
N LEU A 41 -21.02 2.92 -29.03
CA LEU A 41 -20.73 3.02 -30.46
C LEU A 41 -21.92 2.48 -31.24
N HIS A 42 -22.38 3.25 -32.24
CA HIS A 42 -23.37 2.82 -33.21
C HIS A 42 -22.81 3.08 -34.61
N ARG A 43 -22.75 2.04 -35.43
CA ARG A 43 -22.43 2.12 -36.84
C ARG A 43 -23.57 1.54 -37.65
N GLU A 44 -24.10 2.29 -38.59
CA GLU A 44 -25.08 1.83 -39.55
C GLU A 44 -24.39 1.13 -40.73
N GLY A 45 -24.97 0.01 -41.18
CA GLY A 45 -24.60 -0.64 -42.46
C GLY A 45 -25.48 -0.10 -43.57
N SER A 46 -25.06 -0.27 -44.83
CA SER A 46 -25.77 0.22 -46.03
C SER A 46 -27.06 -0.56 -46.37
N GLY A 47 -27.48 -1.49 -45.53
CA GLY A 47 -28.73 -2.24 -45.71
C GLY A 47 -29.97 -1.43 -45.39
N PRO A 48 -31.17 -1.85 -45.93
CA PRO A 48 -32.42 -1.09 -45.74
C PRO A 48 -32.74 -0.87 -44.25
N ALA A 49 -33.01 0.39 -43.90
CA ALA A 49 -33.38 0.79 -42.55
C ALA A 49 -34.67 0.07 -42.15
N GLY A 50 -34.62 -0.79 -41.12
CA GLY A 50 -35.79 -1.41 -40.56
C GLY A 50 -35.83 -2.93 -40.44
N ALA A 51 -34.98 -3.65 -41.12
CA ALA A 51 -34.89 -5.11 -40.95
C ALA A 51 -34.05 -5.46 -39.71
N MET A 52 -34.68 -5.63 -38.55
CA MET A 52 -34.16 -6.53 -37.53
C MET A 52 -34.28 -7.95 -38.12
N THR A 53 -33.28 -8.34 -38.91
CA THR A 53 -33.16 -9.70 -39.40
C THR A 53 -32.86 -10.61 -38.19
N ALA A 54 -33.39 -11.84 -38.22
CA ALA A 54 -33.16 -12.86 -37.21
C ALA A 54 -31.67 -13.19 -36.93
N ASP A 55 -30.76 -12.50 -37.55
CA ASP A 55 -29.32 -12.70 -37.54
C ASP A 55 -28.55 -11.69 -36.67
N ASN A 56 -29.26 -10.83 -35.92
CA ASN A 56 -28.64 -9.89 -34.98
C ASN A 56 -28.34 -10.56 -33.64
N GLN A 57 -27.17 -11.21 -33.56
CA GLN A 57 -26.69 -11.86 -32.34
C GLN A 57 -26.03 -10.83 -31.42
N ARG A 58 -26.14 -11.08 -30.11
CA ARG A 58 -25.45 -10.33 -29.06
C ARG A 58 -24.24 -11.10 -28.56
N PHE A 59 -23.08 -10.48 -28.58
CA PHE A 59 -21.81 -11.08 -28.14
C PHE A 59 -21.31 -10.33 -26.90
N PRO A 60 -21.01 -11.02 -25.79
CA PRO A 60 -20.51 -10.37 -24.60
C PRO A 60 -19.07 -9.90 -24.80
N ILE A 61 -18.74 -8.73 -24.30
CA ILE A 61 -17.38 -8.26 -24.08
C ILE A 61 -16.97 -8.83 -22.73
N LEU A 62 -16.11 -9.86 -22.74
CA LEU A 62 -15.70 -10.55 -21.53
C LEU A 62 -14.42 -9.96 -20.96
N LEU A 63 -14.40 -9.76 -19.65
CA LEU A 63 -13.23 -9.43 -18.84
C LEU A 63 -13.22 -10.37 -17.64
N ASP A 64 -12.19 -11.19 -17.50
CA ASP A 64 -12.06 -12.21 -16.45
C ASP A 64 -13.30 -13.10 -16.31
N GLY A 65 -13.94 -13.43 -17.45
CA GLY A 65 -15.14 -14.25 -17.50
C GLY A 65 -16.45 -13.52 -17.21
N GLN A 66 -16.41 -12.23 -16.84
CA GLN A 66 -17.59 -11.40 -16.62
C GLN A 66 -17.89 -10.52 -17.85
N ALA A 67 -19.18 -10.36 -18.18
CA ALA A 67 -19.59 -9.48 -19.26
C ALA A 67 -19.59 -8.02 -18.77
N VAL A 68 -18.68 -7.19 -19.34
CA VAL A 68 -18.56 -5.76 -19.06
C VAL A 68 -19.27 -4.90 -20.10
N GLY A 69 -19.85 -5.51 -21.12
CA GLY A 69 -20.61 -4.88 -22.19
C GLY A 69 -21.00 -5.86 -23.26
N TRP A 70 -21.65 -5.38 -24.30
CA TRP A 70 -22.18 -6.23 -25.38
C TRP A 70 -21.96 -5.61 -26.75
N VAL A 71 -21.73 -6.45 -27.72
CA VAL A 71 -21.71 -6.08 -29.14
C VAL A 71 -22.84 -6.77 -29.86
N ALA A 72 -23.76 -6.01 -30.41
CA ALA A 72 -24.86 -6.53 -31.22
C ALA A 72 -24.58 -6.28 -32.70
N GLY A 73 -24.83 -7.29 -33.52
CA GLY A 73 -24.64 -7.20 -34.96
C GLY A 73 -24.49 -8.57 -35.64
N GLN A 74 -24.02 -8.54 -36.88
CA GLN A 74 -23.74 -9.73 -37.68
C GLN A 74 -22.43 -10.43 -37.24
N ARG A 75 -21.94 -11.41 -38.00
CA ARG A 75 -20.72 -12.18 -37.71
C ARG A 75 -19.50 -11.38 -37.25
N VAL A 76 -19.32 -10.16 -37.78
CA VAL A 76 -18.20 -9.27 -37.39
C VAL A 76 -18.34 -8.80 -35.93
N ALA A 77 -19.52 -8.76 -35.35
CA ALA A 77 -19.76 -8.34 -33.97
C ALA A 77 -19.06 -9.27 -32.96
N ALA A 78 -18.95 -10.55 -33.24
CA ALA A 78 -18.19 -11.49 -32.42
C ALA A 78 -16.70 -11.13 -32.37
N ALA A 79 -16.11 -10.79 -33.53
CA ALA A 79 -14.70 -10.38 -33.61
C ALA A 79 -14.49 -9.05 -32.88
N VAL A 80 -15.41 -8.11 -33.01
CA VAL A 80 -15.38 -6.81 -32.29
C VAL A 80 -15.46 -7.03 -30.77
N ALA A 81 -16.33 -7.92 -30.32
CA ALA A 81 -16.47 -8.24 -28.88
C ALA A 81 -15.16 -8.85 -28.32
N ALA A 82 -14.56 -9.79 -29.08
CA ALA A 82 -13.30 -10.42 -28.68
C ALA A 82 -12.14 -9.41 -28.61
N VAL A 83 -12.02 -8.52 -29.60
CA VAL A 83 -11.01 -7.45 -29.63
C VAL A 83 -11.18 -6.48 -28.46
N LEU A 84 -12.43 -6.10 -28.16
CA LEU A 84 -12.73 -5.21 -27.03
C LEU A 84 -12.43 -5.87 -25.71
N GLY A 85 -12.76 -7.15 -25.53
CA GLY A 85 -12.44 -7.91 -24.31
C GLY A 85 -10.93 -8.02 -24.10
N TYR A 86 -10.18 -8.36 -25.15
CA TYR A 86 -8.72 -8.40 -25.10
C TYR A 86 -8.11 -7.03 -24.77
N ALA A 87 -8.61 -5.97 -25.40
CA ALA A 87 -8.13 -4.61 -25.13
C ALA A 87 -8.44 -4.14 -23.71
N ALA A 88 -9.62 -4.49 -23.18
CA ALA A 88 -10.02 -4.22 -21.81
C ALA A 88 -9.10 -4.92 -20.81
N ALA A 89 -8.82 -6.19 -21.00
CA ALA A 89 -7.89 -6.96 -20.16
C ALA A 89 -6.49 -6.34 -20.15
N ARG A 90 -5.95 -6.01 -21.35
CA ARG A 90 -4.65 -5.36 -21.47
C ARG A 90 -4.56 -4.01 -20.78
N GLU A 91 -5.62 -3.21 -20.84
CA GLU A 91 -5.63 -1.90 -20.17
C GLU A 91 -5.70 -2.06 -18.64
N LEU A 92 -6.39 -3.09 -18.15
CA LEU A 92 -6.44 -3.43 -16.73
C LEU A 92 -5.06 -3.87 -16.21
N ASP A 93 -4.41 -4.81 -16.92
CA ASP A 93 -3.06 -5.29 -16.60
C ASP A 93 -2.07 -4.13 -16.52
N LYS A 94 -2.14 -3.21 -17.50
CA LYS A 94 -1.27 -2.04 -17.55
C LYS A 94 -1.50 -1.09 -16.38
N ARG A 95 -2.74 -0.88 -15.97
CA ARG A 95 -3.08 -0.05 -14.80
C ARG A 95 -2.60 -0.70 -13.51
N SER A 96 -2.83 -1.99 -13.35
CA SER A 96 -2.37 -2.76 -12.19
C SER A 96 -0.84 -2.69 -12.06
N LEU A 97 -0.12 -2.91 -13.15
CA LEU A 97 1.35 -2.84 -13.17
C LEU A 97 1.87 -1.42 -12.86
N ALA A 98 1.20 -0.38 -13.40
CA ALA A 98 1.56 1.01 -13.13
C ALA A 98 1.31 1.39 -11.67
N GLN A 99 0.24 0.87 -11.07
CA GLN A 99 -0.10 1.09 -9.67
C GLN A 99 0.90 0.39 -8.74
N GLU A 100 1.25 -0.86 -9.03
CA GLU A 100 2.29 -1.60 -8.31
C GLU A 100 3.66 -0.90 -8.40
N ALA A 101 4.03 -0.43 -9.59
CA ALA A 101 5.27 0.31 -9.80
C ALA A 101 5.29 1.63 -9.01
N LEU A 102 4.15 2.35 -8.96
CA LEU A 102 4.03 3.59 -8.20
C LEU A 102 4.10 3.36 -6.69
N GLU A 103 3.50 2.27 -6.19
CA GLU A 103 3.59 1.88 -4.77
C GLU A 103 5.04 1.55 -4.39
N ARG A 104 5.73 0.74 -5.21
CA ARG A 104 7.16 0.45 -5.00
C ARG A 104 8.04 1.70 -5.09
N TYR A 105 7.74 2.62 -6.00
CA TYR A 105 8.47 3.87 -6.11
C TYR A 105 8.28 4.77 -4.88
N ARG A 106 7.07 4.82 -4.34
CA ARG A 106 6.79 5.55 -3.09
C ARG A 106 7.52 4.94 -1.90
N GLU A 107 7.52 3.60 -1.80
CA GLU A 107 8.24 2.86 -0.76
C GLU A 107 9.76 3.15 -0.82
N LEU A 108 10.35 3.14 -2.02
CA LEU A 108 11.77 3.47 -2.21
C LEU A 108 12.09 4.94 -1.88
N ASN A 109 11.28 5.89 -2.31
CA ASN A 109 11.51 7.31 -2.00
C ASN A 109 11.42 7.58 -0.49
N LEU A 110 10.48 6.94 0.20
CA LEU A 110 10.36 7.05 1.65
C LEU A 110 11.63 6.54 2.35
N ILE A 111 12.23 5.46 1.84
CA ILE A 111 13.50 4.92 2.33
C ILE A 111 14.65 5.89 2.08
N TYR A 112 14.74 6.52 0.90
CA TYR A 112 15.80 7.49 0.58
C TYR A 112 15.67 8.77 1.40
N ASP A 113 14.46 9.31 1.51
CA ASP A 113 14.21 10.54 2.30
C ASP A 113 14.52 10.31 3.79
N LEU A 114 14.20 9.12 4.32
CA LEU A 114 14.57 8.73 5.68
C LEU A 114 16.06 8.57 5.86
N ALA A 115 16.76 7.93 4.93
CA ALA A 115 18.20 7.74 5.00
C ALA A 115 18.94 9.08 5.03
N ASP A 116 18.51 10.06 4.22
CA ASP A 116 19.09 11.41 4.20
C ASP A 116 18.81 12.18 5.50
N GLN A 117 17.58 12.11 6.04
CA GLN A 117 17.22 12.82 7.28
C GLN A 117 17.89 12.21 8.52
N ILE A 118 18.00 10.88 8.58
CA ILE A 118 18.60 10.16 9.71
C ILE A 118 20.15 10.26 9.64
N GLY A 119 20.73 10.20 8.44
CA GLY A 119 22.19 10.26 8.24
C GLY A 119 22.85 11.59 8.56
N ALA A 120 22.08 12.66 8.68
CA ALA A 120 22.60 14.01 8.96
C ALA A 120 22.86 14.29 10.44
N THR A 121 22.45 13.42 11.38
CA THR A 121 22.47 13.68 12.81
C THR A 121 23.09 12.54 13.59
N LEU A 122 24.08 12.83 14.43
CA LEU A 122 24.79 11.88 15.30
C LEU A 122 24.31 11.91 16.78
N GLU A 123 23.19 12.57 17.04
CA GLU A 123 22.57 12.62 18.38
C GLU A 123 21.43 11.61 18.50
N VAL A 124 21.46 10.79 19.54
CA VAL A 124 20.46 9.75 19.80
C VAL A 124 19.04 10.30 19.80
N ALA A 125 18.81 11.43 20.47
CA ALA A 125 17.50 12.05 20.57
C ALA A 125 16.98 12.50 19.19
N ALA A 126 17.82 13.10 18.36
CA ALA A 126 17.42 13.59 17.05
C ALA A 126 17.11 12.46 16.07
N VAL A 127 17.89 11.36 16.09
CA VAL A 127 17.60 10.14 15.32
C VAL A 127 16.26 9.55 15.76
N ALA A 128 16.03 9.45 17.06
CA ALA A 128 14.80 8.93 17.62
C ALA A 128 13.59 9.80 17.22
N ASP A 129 13.68 11.12 17.31
CA ASP A 129 12.60 12.06 16.99
C ASP A 129 12.19 12.00 15.50
N VAL A 130 13.17 11.83 14.60
CA VAL A 130 12.87 11.62 13.18
C VAL A 130 12.09 10.30 13.00
N ALA A 131 12.59 9.20 13.56
CA ALA A 131 11.96 7.90 13.43
C ALA A 131 10.56 7.85 14.03
N ILE A 132 10.35 8.45 15.21
CA ILE A 132 9.06 8.59 15.90
C ILE A 132 8.05 9.35 15.02
N ARG A 133 8.48 10.46 14.43
CA ARG A 133 7.64 11.27 13.54
C ARG A 133 7.19 10.47 12.32
N GLU A 134 8.10 9.72 11.71
CA GLU A 134 7.76 8.90 10.54
C GLU A 134 6.87 7.70 10.91
N ALA A 135 7.09 7.08 12.06
CA ALA A 135 6.17 6.05 12.58
C ALA A 135 4.75 6.60 12.84
N GLY A 136 4.64 7.87 13.30
CA GLY A 136 3.35 8.55 13.47
C GLY A 136 2.66 8.96 12.15
N ARG A 137 3.36 8.86 11.00
CA ARG A 137 2.83 9.18 9.66
C ARG A 137 2.37 7.95 8.87
N LEU A 138 2.27 6.81 9.53
CA LEU A 138 1.72 5.61 8.88
C LEU A 138 0.34 5.92 8.28
N PRO A 139 -0.03 5.30 7.13
CA PRO A 139 -1.31 5.56 6.45
C PRO A 139 -2.53 5.43 7.35
N SER A 140 -2.53 4.49 8.28
CA SER A 140 -3.60 4.31 9.25
C SER A 140 -3.54 5.29 10.44
N GLY A 141 -2.46 6.07 10.59
CA GLY A 141 -2.26 7.04 11.67
C GLY A 141 -1.67 6.43 12.93
N GLY A 142 -1.84 7.13 14.05
CA GLY A 142 -1.34 6.73 15.36
C GLY A 142 -0.25 7.67 15.89
N SER A 143 0.11 7.50 17.17
CA SER A 143 1.21 8.22 17.80
C SER A 143 2.47 7.36 17.79
N GLY A 144 3.51 7.83 17.10
CA GLY A 144 4.79 7.15 17.01
C GLY A 144 5.53 7.14 18.34
N PHE A 145 6.30 6.09 18.59
CA PHE A 145 7.19 5.96 19.73
C PHE A 145 8.44 5.15 19.38
N LEU A 146 9.51 5.35 20.14
CA LEU A 146 10.73 4.56 20.06
C LEU A 146 11.25 4.28 21.47
N LEU A 147 11.52 2.99 21.75
CA LEU A 147 12.08 2.55 23.02
C LEU A 147 13.41 1.83 22.78
N ARG A 148 14.45 2.21 23.51
CA ARG A 148 15.76 1.54 23.48
C ARG A 148 15.84 0.46 24.57
N SER A 149 16.52 -0.64 24.25
CA SER A 149 16.88 -1.64 25.26
C SER A 149 18.13 -1.19 26.02
N VAL A 150 18.00 -1.03 27.34
CA VAL A 150 19.09 -0.69 28.25
C VAL A 150 19.00 -1.63 29.45
N ASP A 151 20.01 -2.47 29.64
CA ASP A 151 20.10 -3.46 30.73
C ASP A 151 18.84 -4.35 30.89
N GLY A 152 18.16 -4.66 29.78
CA GLY A 152 16.95 -5.47 29.74
C GLY A 152 15.63 -4.70 29.91
N ASP A 153 15.70 -3.43 30.21
CA ASP A 153 14.53 -2.54 30.24
C ASP A 153 14.39 -1.79 28.92
N LEU A 154 13.15 -1.43 28.55
CA LEU A 154 12.84 -0.59 27.40
C LEU A 154 12.61 0.85 27.87
N VAL A 155 13.50 1.74 27.48
CA VAL A 155 13.50 3.16 27.88
C VAL A 155 13.15 4.03 26.68
N ALA A 156 12.31 5.03 26.88
CA ALA A 156 11.96 5.97 25.82
C ALA A 156 13.22 6.68 25.27
N ALA A 157 13.30 6.76 23.95
CA ALA A 157 14.30 7.55 23.25
C ALA A 157 13.59 8.63 22.45
N GLY A 158 14.16 9.85 22.46
CA GLY A 158 13.54 11.01 21.82
C GLY A 158 12.57 11.75 22.74
N SER A 159 11.89 12.75 22.17
CA SER A 159 11.01 13.68 22.92
C SER A 159 9.57 13.18 23.08
N ALA A 160 9.15 12.16 22.33
CA ALA A 160 7.80 11.60 22.45
C ALA A 160 7.69 10.67 23.66
N PRO A 161 6.61 10.79 24.47
CA PRO A 161 6.38 9.90 25.59
C PRO A 161 6.14 8.46 25.10
N ALA A 162 6.55 7.48 25.89
CA ALA A 162 6.18 6.10 25.66
C ALA A 162 4.65 5.95 25.66
N PRO A 163 4.08 5.12 24.78
CA PRO A 163 2.62 5.00 24.60
C PRO A 163 1.88 4.55 25.88
N ALA A 164 2.60 3.98 26.84
CA ALA A 164 2.08 3.45 28.09
C ALA A 164 2.52 4.29 29.32
N GLY A 165 2.90 5.57 29.12
CA GLY A 165 3.44 6.42 30.19
C GLY A 165 4.91 6.09 30.53
N GLU A 166 5.40 6.58 31.66
CA GLU A 166 6.79 6.39 32.12
C GLU A 166 7.15 4.94 32.53
N THR A 167 6.24 4.00 32.33
CA THR A 167 6.48 2.61 32.72
C THR A 167 7.45 1.98 31.76
N THR A 168 8.67 1.71 32.22
CA THR A 168 9.67 0.94 31.53
C THR A 168 9.10 -0.44 31.17
N ALA A 169 8.85 -0.69 29.88
CA ALA A 169 8.52 -2.02 29.43
C ALA A 169 9.76 -2.91 29.62
N ARG A 170 9.58 -4.16 30.05
CA ARG A 170 10.67 -5.11 30.23
C ARG A 170 10.72 -6.12 29.10
N ARG A 171 11.92 -6.56 28.77
CA ARG A 171 12.14 -7.65 27.82
C ARG A 171 11.32 -8.88 28.21
N GLY A 172 10.60 -9.46 27.23
CA GLY A 172 9.74 -10.61 27.42
C GLY A 172 8.45 -10.34 28.23
N HIS A 173 8.15 -9.09 28.56
CA HIS A 173 6.95 -8.73 29.33
C HIS A 173 6.07 -7.77 28.55
N GLY A 174 4.77 -8.06 28.47
CA GLY A 174 3.84 -7.29 27.67
C GLY A 174 3.98 -7.57 26.16
N ILE A 175 3.22 -6.84 25.37
CA ILE A 175 3.31 -6.87 23.89
C ILE A 175 4.67 -6.28 23.47
N LEU A 176 5.00 -5.10 24.00
CA LEU A 176 6.25 -4.39 23.64
C LEU A 176 7.50 -5.23 23.96
N GLY A 177 7.55 -5.83 25.15
CA GLY A 177 8.68 -6.67 25.54
C GLY A 177 8.76 -7.98 24.76
N SER A 178 7.63 -8.53 24.30
CA SER A 178 7.57 -9.72 23.46
C SER A 178 8.10 -9.43 22.05
N VAL A 179 7.79 -8.26 21.48
CA VAL A 179 8.27 -7.84 20.15
C VAL A 179 9.78 -7.61 20.17
N LEU A 180 10.36 -7.15 21.27
CA LEU A 180 11.82 -7.00 21.36
C LEU A 180 12.55 -8.33 21.05
N ASP A 181 12.00 -9.44 21.50
CA ASP A 181 12.56 -10.77 21.25
C ASP A 181 11.94 -11.51 20.04
N GLY A 182 10.84 -10.94 19.52
CA GLY A 182 10.04 -11.48 18.42
C GLY A 182 10.29 -10.81 17.07
N GLU A 183 9.24 -10.81 16.26
CA GLU A 183 9.19 -10.15 14.97
C GLU A 183 8.19 -8.97 15.04
N ALA A 184 8.16 -8.16 13.98
CA ALA A 184 7.22 -7.06 13.85
C ALA A 184 5.78 -7.58 13.81
N GLU A 185 4.86 -6.96 14.56
CA GLU A 185 3.46 -7.38 14.64
C GLU A 185 2.47 -6.21 14.72
N ILE A 186 1.23 -6.53 14.37
CA ILE A 186 0.07 -5.65 14.51
C ILE A 186 -0.86 -6.24 15.57
N VAL A 187 -1.31 -5.42 16.52
CA VAL A 187 -2.32 -5.78 17.52
C VAL A 187 -3.45 -4.76 17.44
N ASN A 188 -4.53 -5.09 16.74
CA ASN A 188 -5.70 -4.21 16.55
C ASN A 188 -6.73 -4.30 17.69
N ASP A 189 -6.53 -5.19 18.66
CA ASP A 189 -7.29 -5.30 19.90
C ASP A 189 -6.34 -5.55 21.08
N VAL A 190 -5.70 -4.48 21.54
CA VAL A 190 -4.74 -4.56 22.66
C VAL A 190 -5.41 -5.00 23.95
N ALA A 191 -6.66 -4.60 24.20
CA ALA A 191 -7.39 -4.98 25.40
C ALA A 191 -7.67 -6.49 25.45
N GLY A 192 -7.88 -7.13 24.30
CA GLY A 192 -8.11 -8.57 24.16
C GLY A 192 -6.83 -9.41 24.12
N ASP A 193 -5.65 -8.80 23.95
CA ASP A 193 -4.38 -9.53 23.92
C ASP A 193 -3.99 -10.00 25.35
N PRO A 194 -3.79 -11.32 25.56
CA PRO A 194 -3.45 -11.84 26.89
C PRO A 194 -2.08 -11.37 27.40
N ARG A 195 -1.18 -10.93 26.50
CA ARG A 195 0.15 -10.40 26.84
C ARG A 195 0.07 -8.96 27.36
N ALA A 196 -1.00 -8.22 27.00
CA ALA A 196 -1.08 -6.79 27.26
C ALA A 196 -0.99 -6.47 28.76
N THR A 197 -0.04 -5.61 29.11
CA THR A 197 0.08 -5.04 30.45
C THR A 197 -1.06 -4.04 30.72
N PRO A 198 -1.33 -3.70 31.98
CA PRO A 198 -2.32 -2.66 32.33
C PRO A 198 -2.04 -1.31 31.63
N ALA A 199 -0.77 -0.96 31.46
CA ALA A 199 -0.35 0.26 30.79
C ALA A 199 -0.58 0.22 29.27
N GLU A 200 -0.27 -0.89 28.62
CA GLU A 200 -0.51 -1.09 27.19
C GLU A 200 -2.01 -1.09 26.83
N ARG A 201 -2.87 -1.55 27.76
CA ARG A 201 -4.34 -1.53 27.58
C ARG A 201 -4.97 -0.14 27.51
N ALA A 202 -4.19 0.91 27.75
CA ALA A 202 -4.62 2.29 27.48
C ALA A 202 -4.73 2.56 25.96
N LEU A 203 -4.09 1.73 25.14
CA LEU A 203 -4.20 1.78 23.68
C LEU A 203 -5.28 0.82 23.18
N ALA A 204 -6.00 1.22 22.15
CA ALA A 204 -6.94 0.35 21.44
C ALA A 204 -6.22 -0.53 20.42
N SER A 205 -5.23 0.04 19.71
CA SER A 205 -4.44 -0.65 18.70
C SER A 205 -2.96 -0.25 18.77
N LEU A 206 -2.10 -1.16 18.30
CA LEU A 206 -0.64 -1.05 18.37
C LEU A 206 0.00 -1.73 17.16
N ILE A 207 1.03 -1.11 16.60
CA ILE A 207 1.91 -1.70 15.61
C ILE A 207 3.35 -1.49 16.04
N VAL A 208 4.17 -2.55 16.06
CA VAL A 208 5.52 -2.52 16.63
C VAL A 208 6.48 -3.33 15.78
N ALA A 209 7.72 -2.84 15.65
CA ALA A 209 8.81 -3.53 14.99
C ALA A 209 10.10 -3.46 15.84
N PRO A 210 10.91 -4.54 15.90
CA PRO A 210 12.18 -4.52 16.59
C PRO A 210 13.25 -3.76 15.80
N LEU A 211 14.08 -2.99 16.49
CA LEU A 211 15.28 -2.36 15.96
C LEU A 211 16.43 -3.38 16.03
N LYS A 212 16.92 -3.81 14.87
CA LYS A 212 17.96 -4.85 14.75
C LYS A 212 19.26 -4.26 14.19
N VAL A 213 20.39 -4.58 14.82
CA VAL A 213 21.73 -4.22 14.36
C VAL A 213 22.63 -5.45 14.47
N ARG A 214 23.19 -5.91 13.34
CA ARG A 214 24.08 -7.10 13.28
C ARG A 214 23.52 -8.35 13.98
N GLY A 215 22.18 -8.51 13.97
CA GLY A 215 21.49 -9.61 14.64
C GLY A 215 21.11 -9.34 16.10
N GLU A 216 21.64 -8.31 16.71
CA GLU A 216 21.27 -7.85 18.05
C GLU A 216 20.02 -6.97 18.01
N ARG A 217 19.16 -7.08 19.01
CA ARG A 217 17.96 -6.26 19.17
C ARG A 217 18.20 -5.16 20.19
N ILE A 218 18.29 -3.92 19.69
CA ILE A 218 18.67 -2.74 20.46
C ILE A 218 17.49 -1.91 20.95
N GLY A 219 16.29 -2.27 20.53
CA GLY A 219 15.06 -1.54 20.88
C GLY A 219 13.88 -1.93 20.02
N ILE A 220 12.83 -1.14 20.12
CA ILE A 220 11.61 -1.25 19.32
C ILE A 220 11.15 0.13 18.86
N ILE A 221 10.46 0.16 17.72
CA ILE A 221 9.76 1.35 17.20
C ILE A 221 8.34 0.96 16.87
N GLY A 222 7.40 1.87 17.04
CA GLY A 222 6.00 1.59 16.74
C GLY A 222 5.12 2.81 16.68
N ALA A 223 3.84 2.57 16.47
CA ALA A 223 2.78 3.54 16.62
C ALA A 223 1.61 2.93 17.39
N GLY A 224 0.99 3.70 18.27
CA GLY A 224 -0.17 3.32 19.05
C GLY A 224 -1.31 4.30 18.87
N SER A 225 -2.55 3.81 18.98
CA SER A 225 -3.76 4.65 18.97
C SER A 225 -4.66 4.32 20.14
N VAL A 226 -5.18 5.35 20.78
CA VAL A 226 -6.22 5.22 21.81
C VAL A 226 -7.60 5.01 21.19
N ASP A 227 -7.77 5.47 19.97
CA ASP A 227 -8.95 5.21 19.15
C ASP A 227 -8.81 3.86 18.43
N ARG A 228 -9.93 3.26 18.00
CA ARG A 228 -9.91 2.03 17.20
C ARG A 228 -9.39 2.31 15.78
N THR A 229 -8.08 2.43 15.66
CA THR A 229 -7.38 2.48 14.37
C THR A 229 -7.04 1.06 13.95
N GLU A 230 -7.36 0.68 12.74
CA GLU A 230 -7.00 -0.63 12.18
C GLU A 230 -5.71 -0.51 11.39
N PHE A 231 -4.61 -1.03 11.93
CA PHE A 231 -3.34 -1.14 11.21
C PHE A 231 -3.39 -2.34 10.25
N HIS A 232 -2.74 -2.18 9.09
CA HIS A 232 -2.74 -3.17 8.01
C HIS A 232 -1.31 -3.64 7.65
N ALA A 233 -1.21 -4.69 6.85
CA ALA A 233 0.08 -5.23 6.40
C ALA A 233 0.95 -4.19 5.67
N ALA A 234 0.33 -3.20 5.01
CA ALA A 234 1.05 -2.10 4.36
C ALA A 234 1.76 -1.20 5.40
N ASP A 235 1.09 -0.90 6.52
CA ASP A 235 1.68 -0.14 7.64
C ASP A 235 2.86 -0.89 8.24
N LEU A 236 2.73 -2.22 8.41
CA LEU A 236 3.78 -3.06 8.96
C LEU A 236 5.03 -3.08 8.07
N LYS A 237 4.86 -3.11 6.75
CA LYS A 237 5.97 -3.00 5.80
C LYS A 237 6.72 -1.68 5.95
N VAL A 238 5.98 -0.56 6.01
CA VAL A 238 6.56 0.77 6.17
C VAL A 238 7.29 0.86 7.50
N LEU A 239 6.66 0.43 8.61
CA LEU A 239 7.28 0.46 9.93
C LEU A 239 8.55 -0.41 10.00
N THR A 240 8.53 -1.59 9.37
CA THR A 240 9.71 -2.46 9.31
C THR A 240 10.85 -1.82 8.53
N ALA A 241 10.55 -1.09 7.44
CA ALA A 241 11.57 -0.34 6.70
C ALA A 241 12.15 0.80 7.55
N ILE A 242 11.31 1.56 8.27
CA ILE A 242 11.76 2.58 9.23
C ILE A 242 12.67 1.96 10.28
N ALA A 243 12.28 0.82 10.88
CA ALA A 243 13.06 0.11 11.88
C ALA A 243 14.45 -0.32 11.35
N ALA A 244 14.49 -0.85 10.12
CA ALA A 244 15.74 -1.30 9.49
C ALA A 244 16.74 -0.18 9.25
N LEU A 245 16.26 1.04 8.96
CA LEU A 245 17.11 2.24 8.79
C LEU A 245 17.51 2.85 10.14
N THR A 246 16.56 2.90 11.07
CA THR A 246 16.76 3.55 12.38
C THR A 246 17.74 2.77 13.26
N GLY A 247 17.69 1.44 13.26
CA GLY A 247 18.51 0.61 14.12
C GLY A 247 20.02 0.91 14.00
N PRO A 248 20.64 0.76 12.81
CA PRO A 248 22.06 1.02 12.60
C PRO A 248 22.48 2.45 12.94
N THR A 249 21.64 3.44 12.60
CA THR A 249 21.94 4.86 12.84
C THR A 249 21.87 5.18 14.32
N LEU A 250 20.88 4.62 15.03
CA LEU A 250 20.74 4.78 16.47
C LEU A 250 21.92 4.16 17.22
N ASP A 251 22.38 2.97 16.81
CA ASP A 251 23.55 2.29 17.36
C ASP A 251 24.81 3.16 17.17
N GLN A 252 24.99 3.73 15.99
CA GLN A 252 26.09 4.63 15.68
C GLN A 252 26.05 5.92 16.52
N ALA A 253 24.87 6.52 16.71
CA ALA A 253 24.68 7.69 17.55
C ALA A 253 25.00 7.41 19.03
N VAL A 254 24.58 6.25 19.54
CA VAL A 254 24.89 5.79 20.92
C VAL A 254 26.40 5.63 21.10
N ALA A 255 27.07 4.98 20.15
CA ALA A 255 28.51 4.80 20.18
C ALA A 255 29.25 6.15 20.16
N HIS A 256 28.79 7.10 19.33
CA HIS A 256 29.36 8.46 19.26
C HIS A 256 29.20 9.23 20.57
N GLU A 257 28.02 9.25 21.18
CA GLU A 257 27.78 9.88 22.48
C GLU A 257 28.63 9.25 23.59
N ALA A 258 28.86 7.93 23.55
CA ALA A 258 29.69 7.26 24.54
C ALA A 258 31.15 7.73 24.45
N VAL A 259 31.69 7.90 23.23
CA VAL A 259 33.04 8.43 23.01
C VAL A 259 33.17 9.88 23.51
N LEU A 260 32.20 10.75 23.19
CA LEU A 260 32.19 12.14 23.65
C LEU A 260 32.17 12.25 25.18
N ARG A 261 31.37 11.40 25.85
CA ARG A 261 31.32 11.35 27.34
C ARG A 261 32.62 10.91 27.99
N THR A 262 33.37 10.02 27.37
CA THR A 262 34.70 9.60 27.87
C THR A 262 35.77 10.68 27.66
N THR A 263 35.70 11.40 26.54
CA THR A 263 36.66 12.47 26.20
C THR A 263 36.44 13.73 27.05
N SER A 264 35.21 13.99 27.53
CA SER A 264 34.90 15.16 28.38
C SER A 264 35.26 14.97 29.86
N ARG A 265 35.67 13.78 30.29
CA ARG A 265 36.02 13.43 31.69
C ARG A 265 37.50 13.26 31.93
N GLY A 266 38.36 13.42 30.92
CA GLY A 266 39.81 13.40 30.96
C GLY A 266 40.36 14.84 30.86
#